data_28e4728c488d8e049701c948c6c9cd25
#
_entry.id   28e4728c488d8e049701c948c6c9cd25
#
_cell.length_a   1.000
_cell.length_b   1.000
_cell.length_c   1.000
_cell.angle_alpha   90.00
_cell.angle_beta   90.00
_cell.angle_gamma   90.00
#
_symmetry.space_group_name_H-M   'P 1'
#
loop_
_entity.id
_entity.type
_entity.pdbx_description
1 polymer ?
#
loop_
_entity_poly.entity_id
_entity_poly.type
_entity_poly.pdbx_seq_one_letter_code
_entity_poly.pdbx_strand_id
1 'polypeptide(L)'
;IVTEENDNMVFINYMHVKNGTINQSFTFENRRKLYETEEELLLTAIQEIRERFDSHAKEIIVPFEIDWKMKDADFFVPQRGDKKHLLELSVMNGKQYRFDRLKQVEKLNPEQKSVRLMKQLQTLLGLEKMPYHIECFDNSNISGTDAVAGCVVFKGMKPSKKDYRKYIIKTVVGPDDYASMQEVVRRRY
;
A
#
# COMPACT_ATOMS: atom_id res chain seq x y z
N ILE A 1 6.85 3.87 -15.10
CA ILE A 1 7.11 4.55 -13.80
C ILE A 1 5.95 4.33 -12.88
N VAL A 2 6.23 4.08 -11.62
CA VAL A 2 5.26 4.04 -10.53
C VAL A 2 5.78 4.92 -9.41
N THR A 3 5.07 6.01 -9.11
CA THR A 3 5.39 6.97 -8.05
C THR A 3 4.26 7.01 -7.01
N GLU A 4 4.56 7.45 -5.79
CA GLU A 4 3.55 7.88 -4.80
C GLU A 4 3.88 9.26 -4.27
N GLU A 5 2.83 10.05 -3.99
CA GLU A 5 2.97 11.44 -3.52
C GLU A 5 3.75 11.61 -2.20
N ASN A 6 3.83 10.56 -1.37
CA ASN A 6 4.47 10.61 -0.06
C ASN A 6 5.76 9.78 0.05
N ASP A 7 6.24 9.17 -1.03
CA ASP A 7 7.44 8.36 -1.02
C ASP A 7 8.43 8.89 -2.05
N ASN A 8 9.64 9.23 -1.59
CA ASN A 8 10.73 9.65 -2.50
C ASN A 8 11.27 8.49 -3.34
N MET A 9 10.64 7.31 -3.29
CA MET A 9 11.04 6.13 -4.05
C MET A 9 10.24 6.04 -5.35
N VAL A 10 10.95 5.84 -6.43
CA VAL A 10 10.40 5.65 -7.78
C VAL A 10 10.77 4.25 -8.27
N PHE A 11 9.80 3.56 -8.85
CA PHE A 11 9.99 2.24 -9.42
C PHE A 11 9.79 2.30 -10.93
N ILE A 12 10.80 1.90 -11.68
CA ILE A 12 10.81 1.93 -13.14
C ILE A 12 10.99 0.52 -13.65
N ASN A 13 9.99 -0.02 -14.34
CA ASN A 13 10.10 -1.30 -14.99
C ASN A 13 10.53 -1.13 -16.45
N TYR A 14 11.52 -1.91 -16.84
CA TYR A 14 12.04 -2.03 -18.20
C TYR A 14 11.71 -3.41 -18.77
N MET A 15 11.25 -3.44 -20.02
CA MET A 15 11.08 -4.67 -20.78
C MET A 15 11.73 -4.53 -22.16
N HIS A 16 12.52 -5.52 -22.55
CA HIS A 16 13.08 -5.63 -23.88
C HIS A 16 12.29 -6.64 -24.71
N VAL A 17 11.72 -6.16 -25.83
CA VAL A 17 10.93 -6.96 -26.75
C VAL A 17 11.66 -7.09 -28.07
N LYS A 18 11.88 -8.32 -28.51
CA LYS A 18 12.51 -8.65 -29.80
C LYS A 18 11.71 -9.75 -30.50
N ASN A 19 11.35 -9.53 -31.75
CA ASN A 19 10.56 -10.49 -32.54
C ASN A 19 9.28 -10.95 -31.85
N GLY A 20 8.53 -10.00 -31.23
CA GLY A 20 7.28 -10.28 -30.54
C GLY A 20 7.44 -11.00 -29.18
N THR A 21 8.66 -11.20 -28.70
CA THR A 21 8.93 -11.91 -27.44
C THR A 21 9.60 -10.97 -26.45
N ILE A 22 9.16 -11.03 -25.18
CA ILE A 22 9.81 -10.33 -24.06
C ILE A 22 11.04 -11.12 -23.64
N ASN A 23 12.23 -10.62 -23.95
CA ASN A 23 13.49 -11.31 -23.66
C ASN A 23 14.04 -10.94 -22.29
N GLN A 24 13.75 -9.72 -21.82
CA GLN A 24 14.26 -9.21 -20.54
C GLN A 24 13.18 -8.36 -19.87
N SER A 25 13.10 -8.44 -18.55
CA SER A 25 12.27 -7.58 -17.73
C SER A 25 13.00 -7.31 -16.41
N PHE A 26 13.19 -6.04 -16.08
CA PHE A 26 13.82 -5.60 -14.84
C PHE A 26 13.06 -4.44 -14.24
N THR A 27 13.05 -4.36 -12.90
CA THR A 27 12.54 -3.20 -12.17
C THR A 27 13.65 -2.59 -11.35
N PHE A 28 13.80 -1.28 -11.49
CA PHE A 28 14.80 -0.48 -10.80
C PHE A 28 14.13 0.33 -9.69
N GLU A 29 14.85 0.51 -8.59
CA GLU A 29 14.50 1.45 -7.52
C GLU A 29 15.36 2.71 -7.69
N ASN A 30 14.73 3.87 -7.76
CA ASN A 30 15.41 5.16 -7.75
C ASN A 30 14.87 6.05 -6.63
N ARG A 31 15.67 6.93 -6.09
CA ARG A 31 15.22 7.99 -5.18
C ARG A 31 15.03 9.27 -5.96
N ARG A 32 13.82 9.80 -5.91
CA ARG A 32 13.50 11.11 -6.47
C ARG A 32 14.24 12.19 -5.66
N LYS A 33 15.02 13.01 -6.34
CA LYS A 33 15.60 14.23 -5.73
C LYS A 33 14.51 15.30 -5.65
N LEU A 34 14.68 16.26 -4.71
CA LEU A 34 13.84 17.45 -4.67
C LEU A 34 13.88 18.13 -6.04
N TYR A 35 12.70 18.41 -6.62
CA TYR A 35 12.52 19.10 -7.92
C TYR A 35 12.76 18.27 -9.20
N GLU A 36 13.04 16.97 -9.14
CA GLU A 36 13.06 16.14 -10.35
C GLU A 36 11.62 15.83 -10.82
N THR A 37 11.36 16.05 -12.11
CA THR A 37 10.10 15.69 -12.75
C THR A 37 10.07 14.19 -13.09
N GLU A 38 8.88 13.63 -13.32
CA GLU A 38 8.76 12.24 -13.78
C GLU A 38 9.42 12.02 -15.15
N GLU A 39 9.40 13.04 -15.98
CA GLU A 39 10.04 13.02 -17.29
C GLU A 39 11.56 12.92 -17.17
N GLU A 40 12.19 13.77 -16.35
CA GLU A 40 13.64 13.74 -16.11
C GLU A 40 14.10 12.40 -15.52
N LEU A 41 13.33 11.86 -14.57
CA LEU A 41 13.60 10.54 -13.99
C LEU A 41 13.51 9.43 -15.04
N LEU A 42 12.49 9.47 -15.90
CA LEU A 42 12.33 8.49 -16.95
C LEU A 42 13.43 8.57 -17.99
N LEU A 43 13.82 9.77 -18.41
CA LEU A 43 14.92 10.00 -19.35
C LEU A 43 16.25 9.49 -18.81
N THR A 44 16.58 9.82 -17.56
CA THR A 44 17.78 9.32 -16.88
C THR A 44 17.80 7.80 -16.84
N ALA A 45 16.68 7.17 -16.45
CA ALA A 45 16.56 5.73 -16.41
C ALA A 45 16.69 5.08 -17.80
N ILE A 46 16.12 5.69 -18.85
CA ILE A 46 16.24 5.21 -20.22
C ILE A 46 17.71 5.23 -20.67
N GLN A 47 18.45 6.28 -20.35
CA GLN A 47 19.88 6.37 -20.68
C GLN A 47 20.68 5.30 -19.96
N GLU A 48 20.52 5.16 -18.64
CA GLU A 48 21.21 4.12 -17.85
C GLU A 48 20.89 2.69 -18.35
N ILE A 49 19.63 2.44 -18.70
CA ILE A 49 19.19 1.13 -19.20
C ILE A 49 19.82 0.85 -20.56
N ARG A 50 19.83 1.82 -21.46
CA ARG A 50 20.42 1.66 -22.79
C ARG A 50 21.92 1.36 -22.71
N GLU A 51 22.64 2.07 -21.85
CA GLU A 51 24.08 1.81 -21.59
C GLU A 51 24.28 0.42 -20.96
N ARG A 52 23.54 0.13 -19.89
CA ARG A 52 23.73 -1.11 -19.12
C ARG A 52 23.44 -2.39 -19.91
N PHE A 53 22.45 -2.34 -20.80
CA PHE A 53 21.99 -3.51 -21.57
C PHE A 53 22.39 -3.45 -23.04
N ASP A 54 23.23 -2.51 -23.42
CA ASP A 54 23.66 -2.28 -24.81
C ASP A 54 22.46 -2.27 -25.78
N SER A 55 21.43 -1.52 -25.43
CA SER A 55 20.17 -1.52 -26.14
C SER A 55 20.19 -0.52 -27.30
N HIS A 56 20.08 -1.03 -28.52
CA HIS A 56 19.98 -0.26 -29.76
C HIS A 56 18.53 -0.22 -30.31
N ALA A 57 17.54 -0.39 -29.45
CA ALA A 57 16.14 -0.30 -29.83
C ALA A 57 15.83 1.08 -30.44
N LYS A 58 15.22 1.07 -31.63
CA LYS A 58 14.83 2.29 -32.37
C LYS A 58 13.51 2.88 -31.89
N GLU A 59 12.70 2.12 -31.19
CA GLU A 59 11.43 2.55 -30.64
C GLU A 59 11.41 2.26 -29.14
N ILE A 60 11.01 3.29 -28.35
CA ILE A 60 10.89 3.22 -26.90
C ILE A 60 9.46 3.55 -26.52
N ILE A 61 8.75 2.57 -25.98
CA ILE A 61 7.38 2.73 -25.52
C ILE A 61 7.41 3.37 -24.12
N VAL A 62 6.71 4.51 -23.99
CA VAL A 62 6.68 5.32 -22.77
C VAL A 62 5.23 5.61 -22.32
N PRO A 63 4.99 5.88 -21.02
CA PRO A 63 3.63 6.08 -20.49
C PRO A 63 3.03 7.46 -20.82
N PHE A 64 3.85 8.44 -21.13
CA PHE A 64 3.45 9.82 -21.43
C PHE A 64 4.37 10.44 -22.49
N GLU A 65 3.96 11.54 -23.07
CA GLU A 65 4.77 12.27 -24.04
C GLU A 65 6.01 12.86 -23.39
N ILE A 66 7.14 12.73 -24.07
CA ILE A 66 8.45 13.24 -23.66
C ILE A 66 8.88 14.27 -24.70
N ASP A 67 9.11 15.50 -24.24
CA ASP A 67 9.56 16.60 -25.10
C ASP A 67 11.09 16.58 -25.28
N TRP A 68 11.62 15.42 -25.63
CA TRP A 68 13.03 15.26 -25.96
C TRP A 68 13.23 14.30 -27.13
N LYS A 69 14.23 14.61 -27.97
CA LYS A 69 14.57 13.78 -29.14
C LYS A 69 15.88 13.06 -28.92
N MET A 70 15.86 11.75 -29.03
CA MET A 70 17.09 10.93 -29.15
C MET A 70 17.52 10.86 -30.61
N LYS A 71 18.84 10.74 -30.84
CA LYS A 71 19.40 10.65 -32.20
C LYS A 71 19.08 9.30 -32.88
N ASP A 72 18.92 8.26 -32.12
CA ASP A 72 18.89 6.86 -32.56
C ASP A 72 17.63 6.09 -32.15
N ALA A 73 16.67 6.76 -31.50
CA ALA A 73 15.41 6.14 -31.08
C ALA A 73 14.28 7.16 -30.99
N ASP A 74 13.06 6.70 -31.28
CA ASP A 74 11.82 7.46 -31.14
C ASP A 74 11.02 7.02 -29.93
N PHE A 75 10.42 7.99 -29.21
CA PHE A 75 9.47 7.73 -28.13
C PHE A 75 8.07 7.51 -28.71
N PHE A 76 7.38 6.51 -28.18
CA PHE A 76 6.03 6.17 -28.61
C PHE A 76 5.08 5.97 -27.42
N VAL A 77 3.98 6.71 -27.39
CA VAL A 77 2.91 6.58 -26.38
C VAL A 77 1.75 5.79 -27.00
N PRO A 78 1.59 4.50 -26.67
CA PRO A 78 0.57 3.66 -27.29
C PRO A 78 -0.82 3.95 -26.71
N GLN A 79 -1.81 4.10 -27.59
CA GLN A 79 -3.21 4.31 -27.20
C GLN A 79 -4.02 3.02 -27.20
N ARG A 80 -3.65 2.01 -28.03
CA ARG A 80 -4.36 0.73 -28.18
C ARG A 80 -3.45 -0.37 -28.73
N GLY A 81 -3.94 -1.61 -28.68
CA GLY A 81 -3.26 -2.81 -29.25
C GLY A 81 -2.11 -3.33 -28.38
N ASP A 82 -1.30 -4.20 -28.95
CA ASP A 82 -0.28 -4.97 -28.23
C ASP A 82 0.75 -4.09 -27.51
N LYS A 83 1.15 -2.99 -28.11
CA LYS A 83 2.08 -2.03 -27.48
C LYS A 83 1.48 -1.40 -26.22
N LYS A 84 0.16 -1.13 -26.22
CA LYS A 84 -0.54 -0.65 -25.02
C LYS A 84 -0.57 -1.72 -23.93
N HIS A 85 -0.88 -2.95 -24.28
CA HIS A 85 -0.85 -4.07 -23.34
C HIS A 85 0.54 -4.31 -22.75
N LEU A 86 1.61 -4.19 -23.55
CA LEU A 86 2.98 -4.26 -23.06
C LEU A 86 3.32 -3.15 -22.05
N LEU A 87 2.85 -1.92 -22.34
CA LEU A 87 3.01 -0.80 -21.40
C LEU A 87 2.28 -1.06 -20.09
N GLU A 88 1.04 -1.52 -20.15
CA GLU A 88 0.23 -1.87 -18.97
C GLU A 88 0.88 -2.99 -18.16
N LEU A 89 1.41 -4.01 -18.81
CA LEU A 89 2.17 -5.08 -18.16
C LEU A 89 3.42 -4.54 -17.45
N SER A 90 4.16 -3.64 -18.10
CA SER A 90 5.32 -2.99 -17.49
C SER A 90 4.94 -2.17 -16.24
N VAL A 91 3.85 -1.41 -16.30
CA VAL A 91 3.34 -0.66 -15.14
C VAL A 91 2.91 -1.61 -14.02
N MET A 92 2.24 -2.71 -14.36
CA MET A 92 1.81 -3.73 -13.39
C MET A 92 3.02 -4.38 -12.70
N ASN A 93 4.07 -4.72 -13.44
CA ASN A 93 5.31 -5.27 -12.89
C ASN A 93 5.97 -4.28 -11.91
N GLY A 94 6.02 -3.00 -12.23
CA GLY A 94 6.53 -1.97 -11.33
C GLY A 94 5.71 -1.85 -10.05
N LYS A 95 4.38 -1.89 -10.13
CA LYS A 95 3.47 -1.89 -8.98
C LYS A 95 3.65 -3.13 -8.11
N GLN A 96 3.76 -4.32 -8.72
CA GLN A 96 3.97 -5.57 -8.00
C GLN A 96 5.31 -5.58 -7.26
N TYR A 97 6.38 -5.17 -7.93
CA TYR A 97 7.71 -5.07 -7.32
C TYR A 97 7.70 -4.13 -6.10
N ARG A 98 7.10 -2.94 -6.24
CA ARG A 98 6.91 -2.00 -5.14
C ARG A 98 6.17 -2.62 -3.96
N PHE A 99 5.06 -3.31 -4.22
CA PHE A 99 4.28 -3.97 -3.18
C PHE A 99 5.11 -5.02 -2.42
N ASP A 100 5.88 -5.83 -3.14
CA ASP A 100 6.74 -6.85 -2.54
C ASP A 100 7.87 -6.22 -1.73
N ARG A 101 8.43 -5.12 -2.22
CA ARG A 101 9.47 -4.36 -1.52
C ARG A 101 8.96 -3.77 -0.21
N LEU A 102 7.78 -3.15 -0.23
CA LEU A 102 7.14 -2.64 0.97
C LEU A 102 6.85 -3.74 2.00
N LYS A 103 6.37 -4.90 1.55
CA LYS A 103 6.18 -6.06 2.42
C LYS A 103 7.49 -6.55 3.06
N GLN A 104 8.59 -6.53 2.33
CA GLN A 104 9.91 -6.90 2.88
C GLN A 104 10.35 -5.90 3.94
N VAL A 105 10.24 -4.60 3.68
CA VAL A 105 10.57 -3.55 4.67
C VAL A 105 9.70 -3.68 5.93
N GLU A 106 8.41 -3.95 5.77
CA GLU A 106 7.48 -4.16 6.91
C GLU A 106 7.82 -5.39 7.74
N LYS A 107 8.31 -6.47 7.12
CA LYS A 107 8.77 -7.67 7.85
C LYS A 107 10.04 -7.37 8.65
N LEU A 108 10.94 -6.55 8.11
CA LEU A 108 12.17 -6.16 8.78
C LEU A 108 11.94 -5.14 9.90
N ASN A 109 10.92 -4.28 9.77
CA ASN A 109 10.59 -3.21 10.72
C ASN A 109 9.11 -3.22 11.14
N PRO A 110 8.68 -4.19 11.96
CA PRO A 110 7.27 -4.32 12.38
C PRO A 110 6.76 -3.13 13.19
N GLU A 111 7.64 -2.35 13.81
CA GLU A 111 7.27 -1.13 14.53
C GLU A 111 6.86 0.00 13.58
N GLN A 112 7.58 0.18 12.47
CA GLN A 112 7.22 1.16 11.44
C GLN A 112 5.86 0.85 10.82
N LYS A 113 5.55 -0.44 10.61
CA LYS A 113 4.23 -0.89 10.16
C LYS A 113 3.14 -0.44 11.13
N SER A 114 3.34 -0.67 12.43
CA SER A 114 2.37 -0.29 13.47
C SER A 114 2.13 1.22 13.50
N VAL A 115 3.20 2.02 13.42
CA VAL A 115 3.10 3.50 13.37
C VAL A 115 2.36 3.95 12.11
N ARG A 116 2.65 3.38 10.95
CA ARG A 116 1.95 3.70 9.70
C ARG A 116 0.44 3.42 9.80
N LEU A 117 0.07 2.23 10.30
CA LEU A 117 -1.33 1.86 10.47
C LEU A 117 -2.07 2.77 11.45
N MET A 118 -1.43 3.15 12.57
CA MET A 118 -2.01 4.11 13.52
C MET A 118 -2.23 5.48 12.88
N LYS A 119 -1.29 5.97 12.07
CA LYS A 119 -1.43 7.24 11.34
C LYS A 119 -2.57 7.18 10.31
N GLN A 120 -2.67 6.09 9.55
CA GLN A 120 -3.76 5.89 8.61
C GLN A 120 -5.12 5.90 9.31
N LEU A 121 -5.25 5.21 10.45
CA LEU A 121 -6.46 5.17 11.24
C LEU A 121 -6.80 6.54 11.84
N GLN A 122 -5.79 7.26 12.33
CA GLN A 122 -5.94 8.64 12.83
C GLN A 122 -6.53 9.55 11.76
N THR A 123 -5.96 9.53 10.55
CA THR A 123 -6.43 10.35 9.43
C THR A 123 -7.85 9.95 8.99
N LEU A 124 -8.10 8.64 8.85
CA LEU A 124 -9.40 8.12 8.42
C LEU A 124 -10.55 8.50 9.37
N LEU A 125 -10.29 8.50 10.68
CA LEU A 125 -11.26 8.80 11.71
C LEU A 125 -11.24 10.26 12.18
N GLY A 126 -10.36 11.12 11.63
CA GLY A 126 -10.22 12.52 12.03
C GLY A 126 -9.80 12.71 13.50
N LEU A 127 -8.98 11.79 14.05
CA LEU A 127 -8.57 11.84 15.44
C LEU A 127 -7.47 12.89 15.66
N GLU A 128 -7.55 13.66 16.74
CA GLU A 128 -6.50 14.61 17.13
C GLU A 128 -5.19 13.89 17.52
N LYS A 129 -5.32 12.75 18.18
CA LYS A 129 -4.19 11.96 18.67
C LYS A 129 -4.13 10.58 18.00
N MET A 130 -2.92 10.05 17.90
CA MET A 130 -2.69 8.72 17.35
C MET A 130 -3.35 7.65 18.24
N PRO A 131 -4.18 6.73 17.69
CA PRO A 131 -4.92 5.73 18.46
C PRO A 131 -3.99 4.58 18.90
N TYR A 132 -3.20 4.81 19.94
CA TYR A 132 -2.30 3.80 20.49
C TYR A 132 -3.04 2.69 21.23
N HIS A 133 -4.16 3.03 21.89
CA HIS A 133 -5.01 2.12 22.63
C HIS A 133 -6.39 2.05 21.98
N ILE A 134 -6.78 0.87 21.56
CA ILE A 134 -8.07 0.62 20.89
C ILE A 134 -8.75 -0.52 21.62
N GLU A 135 -10.02 -0.33 21.98
CA GLU A 135 -10.86 -1.35 22.57
C GLU A 135 -12.05 -1.65 21.65
N CYS A 136 -12.38 -2.91 21.54
CA CYS A 136 -13.56 -3.34 20.79
C CYS A 136 -14.41 -4.24 21.68
N PHE A 137 -15.70 -3.98 21.71
CA PHE A 137 -16.68 -4.71 22.52
C PHE A 137 -17.62 -5.46 21.59
N ASP A 138 -18.00 -6.65 22.01
CA ASP A 138 -18.97 -7.48 21.32
C ASP A 138 -19.88 -8.17 22.33
N ASN A 139 -21.19 -8.08 22.10
CA ASN A 139 -22.21 -8.71 22.95
C ASN A 139 -22.68 -10.01 22.32
N SER A 140 -22.94 -10.99 23.16
CA SER A 140 -23.55 -12.26 22.76
C SER A 140 -24.58 -12.71 23.80
N ASN A 141 -25.71 -13.23 23.36
CA ASN A 141 -26.74 -13.82 24.23
C ASN A 141 -27.30 -15.09 23.57
N ILE A 142 -27.88 -15.97 24.39
CA ILE A 142 -28.62 -17.13 23.91
C ILE A 142 -30.12 -16.86 24.05
N SER A 143 -30.74 -16.35 22.99
CA SER A 143 -32.16 -16.02 22.95
C SER A 143 -32.62 -15.13 24.14
N GLY A 144 -31.77 -14.17 24.53
CA GLY A 144 -32.06 -13.23 25.63
C GLY A 144 -31.68 -13.74 27.03
N THR A 145 -31.04 -14.92 27.11
CA THR A 145 -30.52 -15.46 28.36
C THR A 145 -28.99 -15.51 28.34
N ASP A 146 -28.36 -15.56 29.52
CA ASP A 146 -26.90 -15.68 29.68
C ASP A 146 -26.10 -14.65 28.86
N ALA A 147 -26.57 -13.43 28.85
CA ALA A 147 -25.94 -12.37 28.08
C ALA A 147 -24.53 -12.06 28.60
N VAL A 148 -23.59 -12.07 27.71
CA VAL A 148 -22.17 -11.80 27.97
C VAL A 148 -21.60 -10.81 26.96
N ALA A 149 -20.52 -10.11 27.35
CA ALA A 149 -19.78 -9.28 26.43
C ALA A 149 -18.28 -9.56 26.52
N GLY A 150 -17.62 -9.52 25.39
CA GLY A 150 -16.18 -9.56 25.26
C GLY A 150 -15.61 -8.16 25.05
N CYS A 151 -14.45 -7.88 25.66
CA CYS A 151 -13.65 -6.72 25.34
C CYS A 151 -12.27 -7.18 24.87
N VAL A 152 -11.91 -6.85 23.64
CA VAL A 152 -10.56 -7.07 23.11
C VAL A 152 -9.80 -5.74 23.08
N VAL A 153 -8.52 -5.80 23.34
CA VAL A 153 -7.67 -4.61 23.50
C VAL A 153 -6.47 -4.71 22.58
N PHE A 154 -6.22 -3.63 21.84
CA PHE A 154 -4.99 -3.45 21.06
C PHE A 154 -4.20 -2.27 21.61
N LYS A 155 -2.87 -2.46 21.71
CA LYS A 155 -1.92 -1.41 22.08
C LYS A 155 -0.81 -1.35 21.02
N GLY A 156 -0.62 -0.19 20.39
CA GLY A 156 0.32 -0.04 19.30
C GLY A 156 0.05 -1.02 18.14
N MET A 157 -1.22 -1.23 17.78
CA MET A 157 -1.70 -2.16 16.74
C MET A 157 -1.40 -3.65 17.01
N LYS A 158 -1.03 -4.01 18.24
CA LYS A 158 -0.80 -5.40 18.64
C LYS A 158 -1.86 -5.83 19.66
N PRO A 159 -2.39 -7.08 19.56
CA PRO A 159 -3.32 -7.59 20.55
C PRO A 159 -2.70 -7.63 21.95
N SER A 160 -3.34 -7.01 22.94
CA SER A 160 -2.92 -7.02 24.34
C SER A 160 -3.80 -8.00 25.13
N LYS A 161 -3.55 -9.31 24.96
CA LYS A 161 -4.40 -10.38 25.51
C LYS A 161 -4.58 -10.29 27.02
N LYS A 162 -3.58 -9.79 27.77
CA LYS A 162 -3.66 -9.58 29.22
C LYS A 162 -4.73 -8.54 29.62
N ASP A 163 -5.09 -7.64 28.74
CA ASP A 163 -6.06 -6.58 28.96
C ASP A 163 -7.48 -6.96 28.48
N TYR A 164 -7.64 -8.11 27.84
CA TYR A 164 -8.95 -8.63 27.44
C TYR A 164 -9.84 -8.86 28.65
N ARG A 165 -11.12 -8.61 28.52
CA ARG A 165 -12.10 -8.82 29.58
C ARG A 165 -13.35 -9.52 29.04
N LYS A 166 -13.97 -10.31 29.91
CA LYS A 166 -15.30 -10.87 29.71
C LYS A 166 -16.22 -10.28 30.78
N TYR A 167 -17.38 -9.87 30.38
CA TYR A 167 -18.43 -9.32 31.24
C TYR A 167 -19.65 -10.21 31.17
N ILE A 168 -20.18 -10.59 32.32
CA ILE A 168 -21.52 -11.15 32.44
C ILE A 168 -22.44 -9.96 32.63
N ILE A 169 -23.47 -9.82 31.82
CA ILE A 169 -24.49 -8.78 31.91
C ILE A 169 -25.36 -9.07 33.13
N LYS A 170 -25.63 -8.06 33.95
CA LYS A 170 -26.28 -8.21 35.24
C LYS A 170 -27.59 -7.44 35.37
N THR A 171 -27.70 -6.31 34.68
CA THR A 171 -28.83 -5.37 34.90
C THR A 171 -29.85 -5.37 33.78
N VAL A 172 -29.52 -6.02 32.65
CA VAL A 172 -30.37 -6.04 31.45
C VAL A 172 -31.12 -7.38 31.41
N VAL A 173 -32.43 -7.30 31.24
CA VAL A 173 -33.33 -8.46 31.09
C VAL A 173 -33.82 -8.51 29.65
N GLY A 174 -33.65 -9.66 28.99
CA GLY A 174 -34.03 -9.86 27.60
C GLY A 174 -32.96 -9.43 26.58
N PRO A 175 -33.28 -9.52 25.28
CA PRO A 175 -32.33 -9.25 24.19
C PRO A 175 -32.21 -7.76 23.87
N ASP A 176 -31.54 -7.00 24.72
CA ASP A 176 -31.27 -5.59 24.54
C ASP A 176 -29.77 -5.34 24.45
N ASP A 177 -29.26 -5.29 23.22
CA ASP A 177 -27.83 -5.12 22.93
C ASP A 177 -27.34 -3.71 23.31
N TYR A 178 -28.19 -2.69 23.18
CA TYR A 178 -27.81 -1.31 23.55
C TYR A 178 -27.64 -1.15 25.07
N ALA A 179 -28.60 -1.62 25.83
CA ALA A 179 -28.51 -1.57 27.30
C ALA A 179 -27.35 -2.44 27.79
N SER A 180 -27.13 -3.61 27.21
CA SER A 180 -26.00 -4.48 27.52
C SER A 180 -24.66 -3.81 27.24
N MET A 181 -24.52 -3.15 26.09
CA MET A 181 -23.32 -2.40 25.75
C MET A 181 -23.10 -1.23 26.72
N GLN A 182 -24.14 -0.50 27.07
CA GLN A 182 -24.08 0.62 28.03
C GLN A 182 -23.59 0.12 29.40
N GLU A 183 -24.12 -1.01 29.90
CA GLU A 183 -23.66 -1.63 31.15
C GLU A 183 -22.16 -1.94 31.09
N VAL A 184 -21.70 -2.59 29.99
CA VAL A 184 -20.33 -3.01 29.84
C VAL A 184 -19.37 -1.82 29.80
N VAL A 185 -19.68 -0.80 28.99
CA VAL A 185 -18.86 0.40 28.89
C VAL A 185 -18.75 1.12 30.23
N ARG A 186 -19.87 1.31 30.96
CA ARG A 186 -19.85 1.92 32.31
C ARG A 186 -19.04 1.13 33.34
N ARG A 187 -18.95 -0.17 33.19
CA ARG A 187 -18.15 -1.02 34.08
C ARG A 187 -16.67 -1.08 33.71
N ARG A 188 -16.36 -0.68 32.46
CA ARG A 188 -14.99 -0.60 31.95
C ARG A 188 -14.32 0.71 32.35
N TYR A 189 -15.06 1.83 32.30
CA TYR A 189 -14.64 3.20 32.57
C TYR A 189 -15.38 3.80 33.76
#